data_0e4a1b50c4f2e1c452939bdc6bc30ce5
#
_entry.id   0e4a1b50c4f2e1c452939bdc6bc30ce5
#
_cell.length_a   1.000
_cell.length_b   1.000
_cell.length_c   1.000
_cell.angle_alpha   90.00
_cell.angle_beta   90.00
_cell.angle_gamma   90.00
#
_symmetry.space_group_name_H-M   'P 1'
#
loop_
_entity.id
_entity.type
_entity.pdbx_description
1 polymer ?
#
loop_
_entity_poly.entity_id
_entity_poly.type
_entity_poly.pdbx_seq_one_letter_code
_entity_poly.pdbx_strand_id
1 'polypeptide(L)'
;MERPALRRRPRPHDQAAASRRHDLSDRLRLCRPLVGVDVDIREQPFGIPITTPFPQDREHASWDRAAIERFGCILDWSDGVFEEFSGWFSGKTSPVHLFWHSFDLAVSRFSGRPAPPINADAVTQEAYSREVISFGLWAGDHNVPDASYYSYTAPEPDGLRDQQLPVGDWVASGTGSLAILPYDAVRTASDPRETLLAFLQGAYEAGARLAGRETSAFESKWGPTPTQLHELQTAAANNFGRPAGDPSV
;
A
#
# COMPACT_ATOMS: atom_id res chain seq x y z
N MET A 1 -40.61 19.52 -37.09
CA MET A 1 -40.37 18.05 -37.08
C MET A 1 -39.14 17.75 -36.28
N GLU A 2 -39.30 17.55 -34.96
CA GLU A 2 -38.22 17.22 -34.04
C GLU A 2 -37.91 15.72 -34.14
N ARG A 3 -36.63 15.42 -34.27
CA ARG A 3 -36.15 14.02 -34.26
C ARG A 3 -36.19 13.48 -32.83
N PRO A 4 -36.77 12.29 -32.59
CA PRO A 4 -36.76 11.71 -31.24
C PRO A 4 -35.34 11.33 -30.84
N ALA A 5 -34.96 11.76 -29.61
CA ALA A 5 -33.69 11.40 -28.98
C ALA A 5 -33.57 9.88 -28.81
N LEU A 6 -32.59 9.28 -29.45
CA LEU A 6 -32.23 7.88 -29.29
C LEU A 6 -31.82 7.64 -27.83
N ARG A 7 -32.69 7.03 -27.05
CA ARG A 7 -32.33 6.47 -25.74
C ARG A 7 -31.22 5.43 -25.95
N ARG A 8 -30.03 5.70 -25.46
CA ARG A 8 -28.93 4.71 -25.43
C ARG A 8 -29.41 3.50 -24.65
N ARG A 9 -29.35 2.32 -25.24
CA ARG A 9 -29.54 1.06 -24.50
C ARG A 9 -28.42 0.94 -23.44
N PRO A 10 -28.72 0.58 -22.18
CA PRO A 10 -27.70 0.35 -21.18
C PRO A 10 -26.72 -0.71 -21.68
N ARG A 11 -25.43 -0.50 -21.44
CA ARG A 11 -24.39 -1.43 -21.88
C ARG A 11 -24.47 -2.72 -21.06
N PRO A 12 -24.13 -3.89 -21.60
CA PRO A 12 -24.24 -5.18 -20.90
C PRO A 12 -23.52 -5.25 -19.53
N HIS A 13 -22.46 -4.46 -19.36
CA HIS A 13 -21.73 -4.38 -18.09
C HIS A 13 -22.49 -3.63 -17.00
N ASP A 14 -23.37 -2.68 -17.32
CA ASP A 14 -24.19 -1.97 -16.33
C ASP A 14 -25.22 -2.92 -15.68
N GLN A 15 -25.74 -3.86 -16.46
CA GLN A 15 -26.65 -4.90 -15.94
C GLN A 15 -25.93 -5.96 -15.10
N ALA A 16 -24.70 -6.32 -15.48
CA ALA A 16 -23.88 -7.28 -14.72
C ALA A 16 -23.41 -6.71 -13.37
N ALA A 17 -23.12 -5.41 -13.30
CA ALA A 17 -22.75 -4.74 -12.06
C ALA A 17 -23.93 -4.63 -11.09
N ALA A 18 -25.15 -4.34 -11.59
CA ALA A 18 -26.37 -4.32 -10.77
C ALA A 18 -26.73 -5.72 -10.24
N SER A 19 -26.59 -6.76 -11.07
CA SER A 19 -26.83 -8.16 -10.70
C SER A 19 -25.86 -8.64 -9.61
N ARG A 20 -24.57 -8.25 -9.68
CA ARG A 20 -23.57 -8.68 -8.70
C ARG A 20 -23.72 -8.05 -7.32
N ARG A 21 -24.38 -6.89 -7.19
CA ARG A 21 -24.62 -6.24 -5.87
C ARG A 21 -25.68 -6.98 -5.07
N HIS A 22 -26.74 -7.46 -5.71
CA HIS A 22 -27.69 -8.36 -5.07
C HIS A 22 -27.03 -9.68 -4.66
N ASP A 23 -26.10 -10.19 -5.48
CA ASP A 23 -25.40 -11.43 -5.27
C ASP A 23 -24.47 -11.40 -4.04
N LEU A 24 -23.79 -10.28 -3.73
CA LEU A 24 -22.91 -10.21 -2.54
C LEU A 24 -23.71 -10.22 -1.23
N SER A 25 -24.79 -9.42 -1.14
CA SER A 25 -25.69 -9.42 0.03
C SER A 25 -26.39 -10.76 0.18
N ASP A 26 -26.81 -11.38 -0.91
CA ASP A 26 -27.45 -12.69 -0.92
C ASP A 26 -26.46 -13.82 -0.59
N ARG A 27 -25.21 -13.75 -1.05
CA ARG A 27 -24.14 -14.70 -0.69
C ARG A 27 -23.77 -14.61 0.78
N LEU A 28 -23.68 -13.40 1.35
CA LEU A 28 -23.43 -13.19 2.78
C LEU A 28 -24.59 -13.73 3.62
N ARG A 29 -25.85 -13.58 3.16
CA ARG A 29 -27.03 -14.19 3.79
C ARG A 29 -27.05 -15.71 3.66
N LEU A 30 -26.50 -16.28 2.57
CA LEU A 30 -26.35 -17.71 2.38
C LEU A 30 -25.23 -18.31 3.24
N CYS A 31 -24.23 -17.55 3.64
CA CYS A 31 -23.20 -18.01 4.57
C CYS A 31 -23.72 -18.22 5.99
N ARG A 32 -24.75 -17.47 6.41
CA ARG A 32 -25.41 -17.60 7.71
C ARG A 32 -25.82 -19.04 8.07
N PRO A 33 -26.59 -19.75 7.25
CA PRO A 33 -26.98 -21.13 7.56
C PRO A 33 -25.84 -22.15 7.40
N LEU A 34 -24.80 -21.84 6.62
CA LEU A 34 -23.71 -22.78 6.36
C LEU A 34 -22.66 -22.81 7.47
N VAL A 35 -22.43 -21.69 8.17
CA VAL A 35 -21.41 -21.58 9.23
C VAL A 35 -22.01 -21.56 10.64
N GLY A 36 -23.35 -21.51 10.78
CA GLY A 36 -24.03 -21.50 12.08
C GLY A 36 -23.76 -20.25 12.94
N VAL A 37 -23.14 -19.22 12.36
CA VAL A 37 -22.79 -17.99 13.04
C VAL A 37 -23.49 -16.81 12.39
N ASP A 38 -24.11 -15.98 13.19
CA ASP A 38 -24.67 -14.69 12.77
C ASP A 38 -23.54 -13.69 12.65
N VAL A 39 -23.15 -13.35 11.41
CA VAL A 39 -22.13 -12.33 11.15
C VAL A 39 -22.82 -11.00 10.96
N ASP A 40 -22.66 -10.10 11.93
CA ASP A 40 -23.10 -8.73 11.79
C ASP A 40 -22.09 -7.95 10.95
N ILE A 41 -22.54 -7.45 9.80
CA ILE A 41 -21.70 -6.70 8.87
C ILE A 41 -22.03 -5.23 9.03
N ARG A 42 -21.03 -4.43 9.34
CA ARG A 42 -21.17 -2.99 9.28
C ARG A 42 -21.41 -2.55 7.84
N GLU A 43 -22.59 -2.04 7.56
CA GLU A 43 -23.02 -1.66 6.20
C GLU A 43 -22.54 -0.27 5.77
N GLN A 44 -21.71 0.39 6.57
CA GLN A 44 -21.19 1.73 6.30
C GLN A 44 -19.66 1.70 6.28
N PRO A 45 -19.01 2.49 5.40
CA PRO A 45 -17.55 2.61 5.41
C PRO A 45 -17.07 3.21 6.73
N PHE A 46 -15.90 2.76 7.17
CA PHE A 46 -15.24 3.27 8.36
C PHE A 46 -14.39 4.49 8.02
N GLY A 47 -14.44 5.53 8.86
CA GLY A 47 -13.51 6.67 8.75
C GLY A 47 -13.77 7.66 7.60
N ILE A 48 -14.83 7.46 6.81
CA ILE A 48 -15.24 8.42 5.78
C ILE A 48 -16.68 8.90 6.02
N PRO A 49 -17.03 10.15 5.62
CA PRO A 49 -18.32 10.77 5.96
C PRO A 49 -19.48 10.26 5.09
N ILE A 50 -19.47 8.99 4.67
CA ILE A 50 -20.57 8.37 3.93
C ILE A 50 -21.49 7.68 4.94
N THR A 51 -22.72 8.15 5.03
CA THR A 51 -23.72 7.63 5.97
C THR A 51 -24.71 6.67 5.32
N THR A 52 -24.76 6.63 3.99
CA THR A 52 -25.65 5.75 3.23
C THR A 52 -25.14 4.30 3.34
N PRO A 53 -25.98 3.36 3.82
CA PRO A 53 -25.60 1.94 3.87
C PRO A 53 -25.28 1.38 2.49
N PHE A 54 -24.28 0.50 2.37
CA PHE A 54 -23.85 -0.11 1.10
C PHE A 54 -24.99 -0.66 0.23
N PRO A 55 -26.03 -1.35 0.77
CA PRO A 55 -27.13 -1.83 -0.05
C PRO A 55 -28.00 -0.71 -0.65
N GLN A 56 -27.96 0.50 -0.09
CA GLN A 56 -28.73 1.67 -0.52
C GLN A 56 -27.91 2.65 -1.34
N ASP A 57 -26.58 2.53 -1.32
CA ASP A 57 -25.68 3.41 -2.05
C ASP A 57 -25.81 3.19 -3.56
N ARG A 58 -26.11 4.27 -4.28
CA ARG A 58 -26.24 4.32 -5.74
C ARG A 58 -25.24 5.25 -6.40
N GLU A 59 -24.51 6.02 -5.61
CA GLU A 59 -23.51 6.97 -6.07
C GLU A 59 -22.14 6.28 -6.26
N HIS A 60 -21.66 5.53 -5.25
CA HIS A 60 -20.39 4.84 -5.27
C HIS A 60 -20.51 3.47 -5.94
N ALA A 61 -20.95 3.48 -7.18
CA ALA A 61 -21.35 2.29 -7.92
C ALA A 61 -20.55 2.06 -9.20
N SER A 62 -19.53 2.87 -9.44
CA SER A 62 -18.67 2.74 -10.62
C SER A 62 -17.88 1.43 -10.56
N TRP A 63 -17.83 0.74 -11.70
CA TRP A 63 -17.06 -0.48 -11.86
C TRP A 63 -16.41 -0.48 -13.25
N ASP A 64 -15.09 -0.39 -13.28
CA ASP A 64 -14.28 -0.60 -14.47
C ASP A 64 -13.38 -1.80 -14.25
N ARG A 65 -13.68 -2.90 -14.92
CA ARG A 65 -12.94 -4.16 -14.79
C ARG A 65 -11.46 -3.98 -15.17
N ALA A 66 -11.18 -3.26 -16.26
CA ALA A 66 -9.82 -3.07 -16.73
C ALA A 66 -8.99 -2.20 -15.74
N ALA A 67 -9.61 -1.20 -15.11
CA ALA A 67 -8.97 -0.41 -14.07
C ALA A 67 -8.63 -1.26 -12.84
N ILE A 68 -9.55 -2.12 -12.41
CA ILE A 68 -9.33 -3.00 -11.26
C ILE A 68 -8.26 -4.06 -11.54
N GLU A 69 -8.26 -4.65 -12.75
CA GLU A 69 -7.22 -5.60 -13.14
C GLU A 69 -5.83 -4.91 -13.18
N ARG A 70 -5.73 -3.68 -13.71
CA ARG A 70 -4.48 -2.91 -13.64
C ARG A 70 -4.06 -2.60 -12.22
N PHE A 71 -4.99 -2.20 -11.36
CA PHE A 71 -4.70 -1.93 -9.95
C PHE A 71 -4.23 -3.20 -9.23
N GLY A 72 -4.85 -4.35 -9.51
CA GLY A 72 -4.40 -5.65 -9.01
C GLY A 72 -2.95 -5.97 -9.39
N CYS A 73 -2.55 -5.72 -10.64
CA CYS A 73 -1.15 -5.90 -11.07
C CYS A 73 -0.19 -4.93 -10.35
N ILE A 74 -0.63 -3.70 -10.08
CA ILE A 74 0.18 -2.72 -9.34
C ILE A 74 0.36 -3.17 -7.88
N LEU A 75 -0.70 -3.66 -7.25
CA LEU A 75 -0.65 -4.20 -5.88
C LEU A 75 0.30 -5.41 -5.80
N ASP A 76 0.18 -6.36 -6.72
CA ASP A 76 1.01 -7.57 -6.77
C ASP A 76 2.50 -7.23 -6.94
N TRP A 77 2.83 -6.31 -7.85
CA TRP A 77 4.21 -5.84 -8.02
C TRP A 77 4.73 -5.11 -6.79
N SER A 78 3.94 -4.23 -6.18
CA SER A 78 4.32 -3.47 -4.99
C SER A 78 4.48 -4.36 -3.77
N ASP A 79 3.64 -5.39 -3.64
CA ASP A 79 3.72 -6.42 -2.60
C ASP A 79 5.11 -7.07 -2.60
N GLY A 80 5.59 -7.51 -3.77
CA GLY A 80 6.91 -8.11 -3.90
C GLY A 80 8.05 -7.18 -3.45
N VAL A 81 7.97 -5.86 -3.73
CA VAL A 81 8.97 -4.90 -3.28
C VAL A 81 8.85 -4.63 -1.77
N PHE A 82 7.64 -4.56 -1.24
CA PHE A 82 7.42 -4.37 0.20
C PHE A 82 7.85 -5.58 1.03
N GLU A 83 7.62 -6.80 0.54
CA GLU A 83 8.11 -8.02 1.17
C GLU A 83 9.65 -8.07 1.20
N GLU A 84 10.30 -7.67 0.12
CA GLU A 84 11.75 -7.54 0.10
C GLU A 84 12.24 -6.50 1.10
N PHE A 85 11.65 -5.31 1.09
CA PHE A 85 11.97 -4.25 2.06
C PHE A 85 11.73 -4.71 3.50
N SER A 86 10.65 -5.45 3.75
CA SER A 86 10.35 -6.04 5.06
C SER A 86 11.43 -7.03 5.50
N GLY A 87 11.94 -7.84 4.58
CA GLY A 87 12.98 -8.84 4.83
C GLY A 87 14.33 -8.25 5.28
N TRP A 88 14.57 -6.97 5.03
CA TRP A 88 15.79 -6.29 5.50
C TRP A 88 15.73 -5.86 6.97
N PHE A 89 14.61 -6.06 7.62
CA PHE A 89 14.38 -5.63 8.99
C PHE A 89 14.11 -6.81 9.91
N SER A 90 14.98 -7.02 10.91
CA SER A 90 14.88 -8.13 11.86
C SER A 90 13.96 -7.83 13.06
N GLY A 91 13.48 -6.60 13.19
CA GLY A 91 12.53 -6.21 14.22
C GLY A 91 11.10 -6.64 13.89
N LYS A 92 10.14 -6.22 14.72
CA LYS A 92 8.73 -6.48 14.45
C LYS A 92 8.23 -5.68 13.26
N THR A 93 7.66 -6.37 12.27
CA THR A 93 6.91 -5.78 11.16
C THR A 93 5.44 -6.20 11.21
N SER A 94 4.55 -5.48 10.53
CA SER A 94 3.31 -6.06 10.06
C SER A 94 3.60 -6.96 8.84
N PRO A 95 2.71 -7.89 8.48
CA PRO A 95 2.71 -8.41 7.12
C PRO A 95 2.43 -7.29 6.12
N VAL A 96 2.80 -7.47 4.86
CA VAL A 96 2.27 -6.65 3.78
C VAL A 96 0.80 -7.03 3.59
N HIS A 97 -0.12 -6.07 3.64
CA HIS A 97 -1.54 -6.38 3.49
C HIS A 97 -2.35 -5.16 3.02
N LEU A 98 -3.48 -5.45 2.39
CA LEU A 98 -4.41 -4.45 1.90
C LEU A 98 -5.35 -4.01 3.03
N PHE A 99 -5.38 -2.71 3.31
CA PHE A 99 -6.35 -2.12 4.22
C PHE A 99 -7.66 -1.81 3.50
N TRP A 100 -8.74 -2.37 4.02
CA TRP A 100 -10.06 -2.29 3.40
C TRP A 100 -10.62 -0.87 3.27
N HIS A 101 -10.32 -0.04 4.23
CA HIS A 101 -11.00 1.23 4.39
C HIS A 101 -10.42 2.31 3.47
N SER A 102 -9.13 2.38 3.31
CA SER A 102 -8.44 3.30 2.39
C SER A 102 -7.96 2.65 1.09
N PHE A 103 -8.09 1.31 1.00
CA PHE A 103 -7.67 0.53 -0.16
C PHE A 103 -6.17 0.69 -0.47
N ASP A 104 -5.39 0.88 0.55
CA ASP A 104 -3.95 0.95 0.47
C ASP A 104 -3.28 -0.39 0.84
N LEU A 105 -2.24 -0.74 0.11
CA LEU A 105 -1.34 -1.82 0.46
C LEU A 105 -0.27 -1.25 1.37
N ALA A 106 -0.06 -1.84 2.56
CA ALA A 106 0.87 -1.26 3.52
C ALA A 106 1.69 -2.29 4.29
N VAL A 107 2.85 -1.84 4.76
CA VAL A 107 3.73 -2.54 5.70
C VAL A 107 4.24 -1.56 6.74
N SER A 108 4.45 -2.03 7.96
CA SER A 108 4.89 -1.17 9.07
C SER A 108 6.07 -1.81 9.80
N ARG A 109 7.03 -0.96 10.22
CA ARG A 109 8.17 -1.33 11.07
C ARG A 109 8.00 -0.70 12.44
N PHE A 110 8.09 -1.50 13.50
CA PHE A 110 7.91 -1.07 14.88
C PHE A 110 9.25 -0.96 15.60
N SER A 111 9.43 0.07 16.42
CA SER A 111 10.62 0.18 17.31
C SER A 111 10.55 -0.71 18.55
N GLY A 112 9.36 -1.23 18.88
CA GLY A 112 9.10 -1.93 20.15
C GLY A 112 8.85 -1.00 21.34
N ARG A 113 9.15 0.30 21.24
CA ARG A 113 8.90 1.28 22.29
C ARG A 113 7.42 1.66 22.35
N PRO A 114 6.84 1.86 23.57
CA PRO A 114 5.49 2.42 23.70
C PRO A 114 5.41 3.81 23.09
N ALA A 115 4.33 4.09 22.38
CA ALA A 115 4.00 5.45 21.93
C ALA A 115 3.15 6.18 22.97
N PRO A 116 3.18 7.52 23.02
CA PRO A 116 2.27 8.28 23.86
C PRO A 116 0.80 7.97 23.49
N PRO A 117 -0.11 7.95 24.51
CA PRO A 117 -1.53 7.72 24.24
C PRO A 117 -2.10 8.82 23.34
N ILE A 118 -2.92 8.43 22.39
CA ILE A 118 -3.64 9.35 21.50
C ILE A 118 -5.13 9.39 21.85
N ASN A 119 -5.75 10.53 21.64
CA ASN A 119 -7.21 10.65 21.81
C ASN A 119 -7.94 10.23 20.54
N ALA A 120 -8.24 8.94 20.44
CA ALA A 120 -8.87 8.32 19.28
C ALA A 120 -9.80 7.18 19.72
N ASP A 121 -10.45 6.51 18.79
CA ASP A 121 -11.19 5.27 19.06
C ASP A 121 -10.26 4.12 19.49
N ALA A 122 -10.81 3.06 20.08
CA ALA A 122 -10.03 1.96 20.66
C ALA A 122 -9.16 1.22 19.63
N VAL A 123 -9.59 1.13 18.37
CA VAL A 123 -8.83 0.48 17.29
C VAL A 123 -7.61 1.32 16.93
N THR A 124 -7.81 2.62 16.76
CA THR A 124 -6.74 3.57 16.46
C THR A 124 -5.75 3.67 17.62
N GLN A 125 -6.23 3.70 18.88
CA GLN A 125 -5.36 3.68 20.06
C GLN A 125 -4.45 2.45 20.08
N GLU A 126 -4.99 1.26 19.80
CA GLU A 126 -4.20 0.03 19.75
C GLU A 126 -3.22 0.03 18.58
N ALA A 127 -3.63 0.47 17.40
CA ALA A 127 -2.78 0.55 16.21
C ALA A 127 -1.55 1.43 16.41
N TYR A 128 -1.70 2.52 17.18
CA TYR A 128 -0.62 3.46 17.51
C TYR A 128 -0.12 3.34 18.94
N SER A 129 -0.34 2.20 19.61
CA SER A 129 0.17 1.94 20.96
C SER A 129 1.70 1.79 21.02
N ARG A 130 2.34 1.58 19.88
CA ARG A 130 3.79 1.49 19.69
C ARG A 130 4.24 2.49 18.64
N GLU A 131 5.50 2.95 18.78
CA GLU A 131 6.12 3.75 17.73
C GLU A 131 6.22 2.95 16.44
N VAL A 132 5.79 3.55 15.35
CA VAL A 132 5.70 2.91 14.03
C VAL A 132 6.22 3.82 12.93
N ILE A 133 6.83 3.23 11.91
CA ILE A 133 7.01 3.86 10.60
C ILE A 133 6.24 2.97 9.62
N SER A 134 5.27 3.56 8.95
CA SER A 134 4.41 2.88 8.00
C SER A 134 4.72 3.31 6.58
N PHE A 135 4.58 2.39 5.66
CA PHE A 135 4.83 2.55 4.24
C PHE A 135 3.67 1.93 3.48
N GLY A 136 3.31 2.50 2.36
CA GLY A 136 2.24 1.91 1.58
C GLY A 136 2.16 2.46 0.15
N LEU A 137 1.26 1.83 -0.60
CA LEU A 137 0.76 2.29 -1.89
C LEU A 137 -0.71 2.63 -1.73
N TRP A 138 -1.06 3.84 -2.05
CA TRP A 138 -2.41 4.37 -1.99
C TRP A 138 -2.92 4.75 -3.38
N ALA A 139 -4.16 4.36 -3.68
CA ALA A 139 -4.76 4.59 -5.00
C ALA A 139 -5.07 6.06 -5.30
N GLY A 140 -4.97 6.92 -4.28
CA GLY A 140 -5.33 8.32 -4.36
C GLY A 140 -6.79 8.58 -3.96
N ASP A 141 -7.12 9.85 -3.81
CA ASP A 141 -8.47 10.37 -3.58
C ASP A 141 -8.67 11.71 -4.32
N HIS A 142 -9.71 12.46 -3.94
CA HIS A 142 -9.99 13.77 -4.56
C HIS A 142 -8.95 14.87 -4.21
N ASN A 143 -8.16 14.71 -3.13
CA ASN A 143 -7.10 15.65 -2.75
C ASN A 143 -5.76 15.31 -3.41
N VAL A 144 -5.49 14.00 -3.54
CA VAL A 144 -4.33 13.45 -4.22
C VAL A 144 -4.84 12.44 -5.25
N PRO A 145 -5.18 12.89 -6.47
CA PRO A 145 -5.90 12.08 -7.45
C PRO A 145 -5.05 10.96 -8.07
N ASP A 146 -3.73 11.06 -7.95
CA ASP A 146 -2.81 10.10 -8.53
C ASP A 146 -2.35 9.07 -7.49
N ALA A 147 -2.28 7.80 -7.91
CA ALA A 147 -1.74 6.74 -7.06
C ALA A 147 -0.31 7.08 -6.62
N SER A 148 -0.02 6.88 -5.34
CA SER A 148 1.26 7.29 -4.76
C SER A 148 1.72 6.29 -3.70
N TYR A 149 3.03 6.09 -3.63
CA TYR A 149 3.67 5.50 -2.46
C TYR A 149 3.78 6.55 -1.37
N TYR A 150 3.66 6.11 -0.13
CA TYR A 150 3.72 6.99 1.03
C TYR A 150 4.53 6.39 2.17
N SER A 151 4.99 7.26 3.08
CA SER A 151 5.51 6.87 4.39
C SER A 151 5.24 7.93 5.43
N TYR A 152 4.99 7.50 6.66
CA TYR A 152 4.88 8.38 7.83
C TYR A 152 5.50 7.74 9.06
N THR A 153 5.94 8.58 10.01
CA THR A 153 6.47 8.16 11.32
C THR A 153 5.51 8.60 12.42
N ALA A 154 5.13 7.69 13.30
CA ALA A 154 4.26 7.99 14.43
C ALA A 154 4.85 7.43 15.76
N PRO A 155 4.99 8.30 16.81
CA PRO A 155 4.83 9.75 16.75
C PRO A 155 5.84 10.39 15.81
N GLU A 156 5.45 11.48 15.16
CA GLU A 156 6.35 12.21 14.27
C GLU A 156 7.44 12.91 15.07
N PRO A 157 8.72 12.70 14.76
CA PRO A 157 9.81 13.42 15.40
C PRO A 157 9.97 14.83 14.81
N ASP A 158 10.42 15.76 15.62
CA ASP A 158 10.72 17.11 15.19
C ASP A 158 11.73 17.14 14.03
N GLY A 159 11.49 17.99 13.05
CA GLY A 159 12.36 18.17 11.89
C GLY A 159 12.28 17.06 10.83
N LEU A 160 11.30 16.17 10.89
CA LEU A 160 11.14 15.10 9.89
C LEU A 160 10.96 15.67 8.48
N ARG A 161 10.16 16.70 8.35
CA ARG A 161 9.86 17.35 7.07
C ARG A 161 11.08 18.05 6.43
N ASP A 162 12.09 18.40 7.24
CA ASP A 162 13.31 19.06 6.77
C ASP A 162 14.36 18.06 6.27
N GLN A 163 14.10 16.76 6.39
CA GLN A 163 15.01 15.74 5.92
C GLN A 163 14.94 15.60 4.40
N GLN A 164 16.09 15.37 3.77
CA GLN A 164 16.14 15.04 2.35
C GLN A 164 15.80 13.57 2.12
N LEU A 165 14.96 13.30 1.13
CA LEU A 165 14.71 11.96 0.62
C LEU A 165 15.55 11.74 -0.64
N PRO A 166 16.02 10.50 -0.89
CA PRO A 166 16.72 10.16 -2.15
C PRO A 166 15.83 10.38 -3.38
N VAL A 167 14.52 10.15 -3.21
CA VAL A 167 13.48 10.35 -4.21
C VAL A 167 12.16 10.60 -3.51
N GLY A 168 11.26 11.40 -4.13
CA GLY A 168 10.00 11.82 -3.51
C GLY A 168 10.16 13.06 -2.63
N ASP A 169 9.06 13.50 -2.05
CA ASP A 169 8.98 14.74 -1.29
C ASP A 169 8.17 14.57 0.00
N TRP A 170 8.43 15.42 0.98
CA TRP A 170 7.59 15.57 2.17
C TRP A 170 6.46 16.54 1.91
N VAL A 171 5.25 16.15 2.21
CA VAL A 171 4.05 17.00 2.16
C VAL A 171 3.40 17.10 3.53
N ALA A 172 2.72 18.22 3.80
CA ALA A 172 1.93 18.36 5.00
C ALA A 172 0.69 17.44 4.92
N SER A 173 0.40 16.73 6.00
CA SER A 173 -0.78 15.85 6.11
C SER A 173 -1.39 15.98 7.51
N GLY A 174 -2.55 16.64 7.61
CA GLY A 174 -3.13 16.95 8.90
C GLY A 174 -2.18 17.78 9.77
N THR A 175 -1.82 17.26 10.95
CA THR A 175 -0.88 17.90 11.88
C THR A 175 0.56 17.41 11.70
N GLY A 176 0.81 16.50 10.78
CA GLY A 176 2.10 15.85 10.55
C GLY A 176 2.58 15.95 9.12
N SER A 177 3.54 15.09 8.80
CA SER A 177 4.19 15.00 7.49
C SER A 177 4.00 13.63 6.88
N LEU A 178 3.87 13.60 5.56
CA LEU A 178 3.79 12.40 4.75
C LEU A 178 4.86 12.48 3.67
N ALA A 179 5.74 11.48 3.59
CA ALA A 179 6.58 11.29 2.41
C ALA A 179 5.73 10.75 1.29
N ILE A 180 5.84 11.32 0.10
CA ILE A 180 5.07 10.91 -1.10
C ILE A 180 6.02 10.70 -2.26
N LEU A 181 5.80 9.60 -2.98
CA LEU A 181 6.41 9.31 -4.27
C LEU A 181 5.31 8.90 -5.25
N PRO A 182 5.01 9.71 -6.28
CA PRO A 182 3.99 9.36 -7.28
C PRO A 182 4.30 8.02 -7.94
N TYR A 183 3.28 7.16 -8.12
CA TYR A 183 3.42 5.89 -8.81
C TYR A 183 4.01 6.05 -10.22
N ASP A 184 3.62 7.10 -10.93
CA ASP A 184 4.14 7.41 -12.26
C ASP A 184 5.65 7.68 -12.28
N ALA A 185 6.20 8.28 -11.22
CA ALA A 185 7.64 8.48 -11.10
C ALA A 185 8.38 7.13 -10.96
N VAL A 186 7.79 6.18 -10.23
CA VAL A 186 8.35 4.83 -10.08
C VAL A 186 8.26 4.06 -11.40
N ARG A 187 7.06 3.94 -11.99
CA ARG A 187 6.85 3.11 -13.18
C ARG A 187 7.62 3.58 -14.42
N THR A 188 8.00 4.86 -14.48
CA THR A 188 8.77 5.44 -15.59
C THR A 188 10.26 5.56 -15.32
N ALA A 189 10.71 5.21 -14.11
CA ALA A 189 12.12 5.19 -13.77
C ALA A 189 12.89 4.14 -14.58
N SER A 190 14.20 4.34 -14.73
CA SER A 190 15.08 3.36 -15.38
C SER A 190 15.14 2.04 -14.61
N ASP A 191 15.05 2.10 -13.28
CA ASP A 191 14.89 0.94 -12.39
C ASP A 191 13.75 1.25 -11.40
N PRO A 192 12.52 0.82 -11.69
CA PRO A 192 11.36 1.06 -10.81
C PRO A 192 11.51 0.45 -9.43
N ARG A 193 12.09 -0.76 -9.35
CA ARG A 193 12.26 -1.47 -8.07
C ARG A 193 13.25 -0.74 -7.18
N GLU A 194 14.43 -0.38 -7.71
CA GLU A 194 15.44 0.37 -6.96
C GLU A 194 14.93 1.74 -6.55
N THR A 195 14.19 2.43 -7.41
CA THR A 195 13.59 3.72 -7.11
C THR A 195 12.62 3.63 -5.91
N LEU A 196 11.77 2.61 -5.89
CA LEU A 196 10.86 2.40 -4.76
C LEU A 196 11.60 2.02 -3.49
N LEU A 197 12.58 1.12 -3.56
CA LEU A 197 13.39 0.73 -2.40
C LEU A 197 14.18 1.91 -1.82
N ALA A 198 14.74 2.76 -2.66
CA ALA A 198 15.42 3.98 -2.24
C ALA A 198 14.48 4.95 -1.49
N PHE A 199 13.24 5.10 -1.96
CA PHE A 199 12.21 5.88 -1.27
C PHE A 199 11.89 5.30 0.11
N LEU A 200 11.58 4.00 0.18
CA LEU A 200 11.20 3.32 1.41
C LEU A 200 12.32 3.38 2.45
N GLN A 201 13.55 3.10 2.02
CA GLN A 201 14.72 3.12 2.91
C GLN A 201 15.04 4.54 3.36
N GLY A 202 15.02 5.52 2.47
CA GLY A 202 15.26 6.93 2.82
C GLY A 202 14.24 7.48 3.83
N ALA A 203 12.96 7.17 3.64
CA ALA A 203 11.92 7.55 4.58
C ALA A 203 12.08 6.85 5.94
N TYR A 204 12.44 5.55 5.94
CA TYR A 204 12.76 4.81 7.15
C TYR A 204 13.93 5.44 7.92
N GLU A 205 15.05 5.68 7.26
CA GLU A 205 16.26 6.24 7.86
C GLU A 205 16.02 7.63 8.45
N ALA A 206 15.28 8.49 7.73
CA ALA A 206 14.92 9.80 8.22
C ALA A 206 14.11 9.73 9.52
N GLY A 207 13.03 8.94 9.52
CA GLY A 207 12.16 8.79 10.68
C GLY A 207 12.86 8.09 11.85
N ALA A 208 13.56 7.00 11.61
CA ALA A 208 14.23 6.21 12.63
C ALA A 208 15.36 7.00 13.31
N ARG A 209 16.17 7.72 12.52
CA ARG A 209 17.27 8.54 13.04
C ARG A 209 16.75 9.65 13.95
N LEU A 210 15.77 10.42 13.51
CA LEU A 210 15.22 11.52 14.31
C LEU A 210 14.48 11.04 15.54
N ALA A 211 13.79 9.89 15.45
CA ALA A 211 13.16 9.26 16.60
C ALA A 211 14.17 8.58 17.56
N GLY A 212 15.48 8.64 17.29
CA GLY A 212 16.51 8.00 18.10
C GLY A 212 16.33 6.48 18.21
N ARG A 213 15.95 5.83 17.09
CA ARG A 213 15.79 4.36 17.05
C ARG A 213 17.15 3.71 16.80
N GLU A 214 17.37 2.59 17.45
CA GLU A 214 18.54 1.72 17.22
C GLU A 214 18.38 0.98 15.88
N THR A 215 18.72 1.63 14.76
CA THR A 215 18.58 1.04 13.41
C THR A 215 19.55 -0.13 13.21
N SER A 216 20.78 0.00 13.68
CA SER A 216 21.82 -1.03 13.54
C SER A 216 21.50 -2.37 14.22
N ALA A 217 20.64 -2.36 15.24
CA ALA A 217 20.20 -3.58 15.93
C ALA A 217 19.13 -4.36 15.15
N PHE A 218 18.40 -3.68 14.27
CA PHE A 218 17.26 -4.25 13.55
C PHE A 218 17.50 -4.38 12.04
N GLU A 219 18.54 -3.76 11.51
CA GLU A 219 18.92 -3.96 10.12
C GLU A 219 19.61 -5.32 9.97
N SER A 220 19.14 -6.10 9.01
CA SER A 220 19.78 -7.37 8.70
C SER A 220 21.18 -7.10 8.14
N LYS A 221 22.21 -7.50 8.90
CA LYS A 221 23.61 -7.44 8.43
C LYS A 221 23.88 -8.31 7.20
N TRP A 222 22.90 -9.09 6.79
CA TRP A 222 22.94 -10.04 5.68
C TRP A 222 22.09 -9.61 4.48
N GLY A 223 21.31 -8.53 4.63
CA GLY A 223 20.69 -7.90 3.48
C GLY A 223 21.74 -7.13 2.70
N PRO A 224 22.05 -7.48 1.44
CA PRO A 224 22.93 -6.66 0.64
C PRO A 224 22.27 -5.27 0.47
N THR A 225 23.07 -4.22 0.58
CA THR A 225 22.64 -2.88 0.16
C THR A 225 22.18 -2.94 -1.30
N PRO A 226 21.31 -2.02 -1.76
CA PRO A 226 20.92 -1.94 -3.17
C PRO A 226 22.11 -2.03 -4.15
N THR A 227 23.22 -1.38 -3.82
CA THR A 227 24.47 -1.47 -4.59
C THR A 227 25.04 -2.89 -4.60
N GLN A 228 25.08 -3.56 -3.45
CA GLN A 228 25.57 -4.94 -3.34
C GLN A 228 24.64 -5.95 -4.03
N LEU A 229 23.31 -5.71 -4.00
CA LEU A 229 22.35 -6.53 -4.75
C LEU A 229 22.58 -6.40 -6.26
N HIS A 230 22.80 -5.20 -6.74
CA HIS A 230 23.10 -4.96 -8.15
C HIS A 230 24.42 -5.65 -8.55
N GLU A 231 25.45 -5.57 -7.74
CA GLU A 231 26.72 -6.27 -7.94
C GLU A 231 26.56 -7.79 -7.95
N LEU A 232 25.78 -8.34 -7.00
CA LEU A 232 25.51 -9.77 -6.93
C LEU A 232 24.66 -10.27 -8.10
N GLN A 233 23.66 -9.52 -8.53
CA GLN A 233 22.84 -9.84 -9.69
C GLN A 233 23.65 -9.78 -10.98
N THR A 234 24.51 -8.78 -11.13
CA THR A 234 25.43 -8.64 -12.27
C THR A 234 26.45 -9.79 -12.30
N ALA A 235 26.98 -10.16 -11.13
CA ALA A 235 27.90 -11.29 -11.02
C ALA A 235 27.20 -12.64 -11.31
N ALA A 236 25.95 -12.82 -10.85
CA ALA A 236 25.16 -14.01 -11.16
C ALA A 236 24.82 -14.10 -12.65
N ALA A 237 24.39 -13.01 -13.29
CA ALA A 237 24.11 -12.96 -14.72
C ALA A 237 25.35 -13.31 -15.57
N ASN A 238 26.54 -12.84 -15.16
CA ASN A 238 27.80 -13.15 -15.82
C ASN A 238 28.24 -14.59 -15.63
N ASN A 239 27.90 -15.24 -14.53
CA ASN A 239 28.22 -16.63 -14.26
C ASN A 239 27.29 -17.64 -14.96
N PHE A 240 26.00 -17.31 -15.15
CA PHE A 240 25.04 -18.15 -15.88
C PHE A 240 25.17 -18.04 -17.41
N GLY A 241 25.86 -17.01 -17.90
CA GLY A 241 26.10 -16.79 -19.34
C GLY A 241 27.32 -17.49 -19.93
N ARG A 242 28.13 -18.24 -19.16
CA ARG A 242 29.23 -19.05 -19.70
C ARG A 242 28.71 -20.46 -20.01
N PRO A 243 28.70 -20.90 -21.29
CA PRO A 243 28.48 -22.30 -21.59
C PRO A 243 29.61 -23.12 -20.96
N ALA A 244 29.21 -24.22 -20.29
CA ALA A 244 30.17 -25.20 -19.79
C ALA A 244 31.14 -25.57 -20.92
N GLY A 245 32.42 -25.37 -20.67
CA GLY A 245 33.47 -25.66 -21.65
C GLY A 245 33.36 -27.10 -22.13
N ASP A 246 33.48 -27.25 -23.45
CA ASP A 246 33.60 -28.50 -24.17
C ASP A 246 34.79 -29.30 -23.61
N PRO A 247 34.64 -30.53 -23.12
CA PRO A 247 35.73 -31.35 -22.67
C PRO A 247 36.27 -32.19 -23.85
N SER A 248 36.81 -31.54 -24.84
CA SER A 248 37.53 -32.23 -25.91
C SER A 248 38.79 -31.45 -26.30
N VAL A 249 39.86 -31.65 -25.53
CA VAL A 249 41.25 -31.80 -25.97
C VAL A 249 41.99 -32.65 -24.95
#